data_7837c78a48e9af353882e80bd4ce67cb
#
_entry.id   7837c78a48e9af353882e80bd4ce67cb
#
_cell.length_a   1.000
_cell.length_b   1.000
_cell.length_c   1.000
_cell.angle_alpha   90.00
_cell.angle_beta   90.00
_cell.angle_gamma   90.00
#
_symmetry.space_group_name_H-M   'P 1'
#
loop_
_entity.id
_entity.type
_entity.pdbx_description
1 polymer ?
#
loop_
_entity_poly.entity_id
_entity_poly.type
_entity_poly.pdbx_seq_one_letter_code
_entity_poly.pdbx_strand_id
1 'polypeptide(L)'
;MYALGHELSQTPSHKFDLAHMRVLLAALNHPERRFPGVLVAGTNGKGSTAATLASILRVSGLPTGLYTSPHLVRINERIRINGAEISDHDFALLHDVVDRTAEHLVEDGELPWHPSFFEMLTAIAFEYFAQNKVEIAVLEVGMGGRLDATNVIEPRVSVITDISLDHQKFLGNTVAEIAHEKAGIIRPGGVVVTLPQQPQANDVIGNTILELGAQGVSAVPYVPPVSPGSDEYCVRRSEKPLIAEPAEECAEGAEKSLTKGSPVSRYPLQVMGKQILVETPLVGRHQLRNIALAIATAEVLSHQGFAITPEAIERGIRETRWPGRFQVIPPEGTAPEYIFDVAHNPAGAWALRSALSACYEDRPLTFVFGAMRDKAISEIAEILFPLAAHVIATKADNPRSATPDEIREAASRTATDIEDATDVASALDRASSLAGPRGVVVITGSIYIVGEAMRVLGVKV
;
A
#
# COMPACT_ATOMS: atom_id res chain seq x y z
N MET A 1 -3.93 19.63 -16.69
CA MET A 1 -3.33 18.58 -15.83
C MET A 1 -3.38 19.11 -14.41
N TYR A 2 -4.30 18.61 -13.60
CA TYR A 2 -4.43 19.04 -12.21
C TYR A 2 -3.20 18.58 -11.44
N ALA A 3 -2.49 19.54 -10.82
CA ALA A 3 -1.31 19.24 -10.01
C ALA A 3 -1.73 18.37 -8.81
N LEU A 4 -1.09 17.24 -8.63
CA LEU A 4 -1.31 16.25 -7.57
C LEU A 4 -1.40 16.80 -6.12
N GLY A 5 -0.92 18.03 -5.89
CA GLY A 5 -1.01 18.73 -4.61
C GLY A 5 -2.39 19.28 -4.23
N HIS A 6 -3.36 19.24 -5.13
CA HIS A 6 -4.69 19.84 -4.91
C HIS A 6 -5.77 18.86 -4.42
N GLU A 7 -5.48 17.56 -4.34
CA GLU A 7 -6.47 16.54 -3.98
C GLU A 7 -7.18 16.79 -2.64
N LEU A 8 -6.52 17.40 -1.68
CA LEU A 8 -7.08 17.63 -0.34
C LEU A 8 -7.24 19.10 0.06
N SER A 9 -6.47 20.03 -0.54
CA SER A 9 -6.40 21.42 -0.07
C SER A 9 -7.54 22.30 -0.55
N GLN A 10 -8.30 21.92 -1.58
CA GLN A 10 -9.37 22.71 -2.17
C GLN A 10 -10.75 22.04 -2.12
N THR A 11 -10.87 20.86 -1.51
CA THR A 11 -12.16 20.19 -1.39
C THR A 11 -12.86 20.66 -0.11
N PRO A 12 -13.96 21.44 -0.20
CA PRO A 12 -14.77 21.77 0.97
C PRO A 12 -15.29 20.50 1.63
N SER A 13 -15.44 20.49 2.95
CA SER A 13 -15.88 19.31 3.74
C SER A 13 -17.24 18.73 3.32
N HIS A 14 -18.07 19.48 2.62
CA HIS A 14 -19.35 19.05 2.08
C HIS A 14 -19.28 18.42 0.67
N LYS A 15 -18.10 18.23 0.09
CA LYS A 15 -17.88 17.53 -1.19
C LYS A 15 -17.79 15.99 -1.06
N PHE A 16 -17.77 15.45 0.14
CA PHE A 16 -17.80 13.99 0.32
C PHE A 16 -19.26 13.52 0.38
N ASP A 17 -19.85 13.30 -0.79
CA ASP A 17 -21.19 12.73 -0.93
C ASP A 17 -21.21 11.74 -2.09
N LEU A 18 -21.58 10.50 -1.80
CA LEU A 18 -21.75 9.45 -2.81
C LEU A 18 -22.87 9.76 -3.80
N ALA A 19 -23.77 10.71 -3.52
CA ALA A 19 -24.83 11.11 -4.44
C ALA A 19 -24.24 11.61 -5.76
N HIS A 20 -23.20 12.45 -5.73
CA HIS A 20 -22.54 12.97 -6.92
C HIS A 20 -21.93 11.85 -7.77
N MET A 21 -21.23 10.93 -7.12
CA MET A 21 -20.64 9.77 -7.81
C MET A 21 -21.71 8.89 -8.45
N ARG A 22 -22.86 8.69 -7.76
CA ARG A 22 -23.99 7.90 -8.30
C ARG A 22 -24.64 8.57 -9.52
N VAL A 23 -24.79 9.89 -9.53
CA VAL A 23 -25.30 10.65 -10.68
C VAL A 23 -24.35 10.48 -11.88
N LEU A 24 -23.05 10.68 -11.68
CA LEU A 24 -22.05 10.49 -12.74
C LEU A 24 -22.09 9.07 -13.31
N LEU A 25 -22.08 8.04 -12.45
CA LEU A 25 -22.10 6.64 -12.88
C LEU A 25 -23.39 6.23 -13.57
N ALA A 26 -24.54 6.82 -13.16
CA ALA A 26 -25.81 6.62 -13.85
C ALA A 26 -25.76 7.15 -15.29
N ALA A 27 -25.20 8.34 -15.50
CA ALA A 27 -24.99 8.90 -16.83
C ALA A 27 -24.02 8.09 -17.69
N LEU A 28 -23.06 7.39 -17.07
CA LEU A 28 -22.14 6.44 -17.70
C LEU A 28 -22.72 5.01 -17.83
N ASN A 29 -24.05 4.82 -17.67
CA ASN A 29 -24.72 3.52 -17.73
C ASN A 29 -24.22 2.48 -16.72
N HIS A 30 -23.95 2.90 -15.50
CA HIS A 30 -23.61 2.05 -14.36
C HIS A 30 -22.44 1.08 -14.60
N PRO A 31 -21.25 1.55 -14.98
CA PRO A 31 -20.08 0.67 -15.18
C PRO A 31 -19.73 -0.13 -13.92
N GLU A 32 -19.95 0.44 -12.72
CA GLU A 32 -19.70 -0.17 -11.41
C GLU A 32 -20.51 -1.45 -11.14
N ARG A 33 -21.59 -1.69 -11.89
CA ARG A 33 -22.45 -2.87 -11.75
C ARG A 33 -22.08 -4.02 -12.69
N ARG A 34 -21.12 -3.80 -13.59
CA ARG A 34 -20.76 -4.75 -14.66
C ARG A 34 -19.68 -5.75 -14.22
N PHE A 35 -19.16 -5.64 -13.02
CA PHE A 35 -18.18 -6.55 -12.45
C PHE A 35 -18.38 -6.67 -10.93
N PRO A 36 -18.12 -7.83 -10.32
CA PRO A 36 -18.03 -7.96 -8.86
C PRO A 36 -16.77 -7.28 -8.33
N GLY A 37 -16.82 -6.76 -7.10
CA GLY A 37 -15.69 -6.08 -6.50
C GLY A 37 -15.40 -6.50 -5.06
N VAL A 38 -14.18 -6.23 -4.62
CA VAL A 38 -13.72 -6.29 -3.23
C VAL A 38 -13.29 -4.89 -2.82
N LEU A 39 -13.79 -4.38 -1.70
CA LEU A 39 -13.37 -3.09 -1.13
C LEU A 39 -12.32 -3.32 -0.04
N VAL A 40 -11.23 -2.56 -0.08
CA VAL A 40 -10.15 -2.64 0.92
C VAL A 40 -9.98 -1.28 1.59
N ALA A 41 -10.44 -1.16 2.84
CA ALA A 41 -10.27 0.03 3.68
C ALA A 41 -9.28 -0.22 4.82
N GLY A 42 -8.78 0.86 5.42
CA GLY A 42 -7.83 0.83 6.53
C GLY A 42 -6.96 2.08 6.56
N THR A 43 -6.08 2.19 7.53
CA THR A 43 -5.06 3.25 7.55
C THR A 43 -3.81 2.77 6.82
N ASN A 44 -3.19 1.70 7.27
CA ASN A 44 -1.99 1.12 6.69
C ASN A 44 -2.29 -0.26 6.09
N GLY A 45 -1.56 -0.66 5.03
CA GLY A 45 -1.64 -1.99 4.44
C GLY A 45 -2.66 -2.18 3.34
N LYS A 46 -3.53 -1.21 3.05
CA LYS A 46 -4.56 -1.30 1.99
C LYS A 46 -3.97 -1.76 0.65
N GLY A 47 -3.05 -0.98 0.10
CA GLY A 47 -2.44 -1.25 -1.21
C GLY A 47 -1.68 -2.57 -1.26
N SER A 48 -0.93 -2.94 -0.20
CA SER A 48 -0.26 -4.25 -0.12
C SER A 48 -1.23 -5.42 -0.11
N THR A 49 -2.33 -5.31 0.65
CA THR A 49 -3.41 -6.31 0.68
C THR A 49 -4.10 -6.41 -0.67
N ALA A 50 -4.45 -5.26 -1.27
CA ALA A 50 -5.11 -5.20 -2.58
C ALA A 50 -4.23 -5.79 -3.70
N ALA A 51 -2.95 -5.42 -3.74
CA ALA A 51 -2.00 -5.93 -4.73
C ALA A 51 -1.77 -7.44 -4.59
N THR A 52 -1.65 -7.95 -3.35
CA THR A 52 -1.50 -9.39 -3.11
C THR A 52 -2.75 -10.16 -3.54
N LEU A 53 -3.94 -9.67 -3.16
CA LEU A 53 -5.19 -10.30 -3.58
C LEU A 53 -5.35 -10.27 -5.10
N ALA A 54 -5.10 -9.14 -5.75
CA ALA A 54 -5.18 -9.03 -7.21
C ALA A 54 -4.19 -9.96 -7.93
N SER A 55 -2.99 -10.15 -7.37
CA SER A 55 -2.03 -11.13 -7.89
C SER A 55 -2.54 -12.57 -7.76
N ILE A 56 -3.15 -12.94 -6.62
CA ILE A 56 -3.76 -14.25 -6.41
C ILE A 56 -4.88 -14.50 -7.43
N LEU A 57 -5.79 -13.54 -7.60
CA LEU A 57 -6.91 -13.63 -8.54
C LEU A 57 -6.44 -13.76 -9.99
N ARG A 58 -5.48 -12.95 -10.41
CA ARG A 58 -4.85 -13.03 -11.73
C ARG A 58 -4.22 -14.39 -12.00
N VAL A 59 -3.47 -14.92 -11.03
CA VAL A 59 -2.82 -16.23 -11.13
C VAL A 59 -3.83 -17.38 -11.14
N SER A 60 -5.01 -17.17 -10.55
CA SER A 60 -6.13 -18.09 -10.64
C SER A 60 -6.81 -18.11 -12.02
N GLY A 61 -6.36 -17.26 -12.95
CA GLY A 61 -6.92 -17.17 -14.31
C GLY A 61 -8.12 -16.23 -14.43
N LEU A 62 -8.43 -15.45 -13.38
CA LEU A 62 -9.54 -14.49 -13.38
C LEU A 62 -9.07 -13.15 -13.96
N PRO A 63 -9.68 -12.61 -15.03
CA PRO A 63 -9.47 -11.23 -15.47
C PRO A 63 -9.73 -10.26 -14.32
N THR A 64 -8.65 -9.66 -13.77
CA THR A 64 -8.68 -8.94 -12.50
C THR A 64 -8.35 -7.47 -12.68
N GLY A 65 -9.28 -6.59 -12.25
CA GLY A 65 -9.04 -5.17 -12.09
C GLY A 65 -8.39 -4.86 -10.73
N LEU A 66 -7.48 -3.89 -10.70
CA LEU A 66 -6.91 -3.34 -9.47
C LEU A 66 -6.96 -1.81 -9.54
N TYR A 67 -7.62 -1.20 -8.56
CA TYR A 67 -7.63 0.26 -8.37
C TYR A 67 -6.98 0.61 -7.06
N THR A 68 -5.95 1.49 -7.09
CA THR A 68 -5.16 1.85 -5.91
C THR A 68 -4.85 3.35 -5.86
N SER A 69 -4.51 3.85 -4.67
CA SER A 69 -4.14 5.25 -4.47
C SER A 69 -3.23 5.44 -3.25
N PRO A 70 -2.35 6.46 -3.30
CA PRO A 70 -1.94 7.23 -4.46
C PRO A 70 -0.94 6.47 -5.35
N HIS A 71 -0.48 7.05 -6.46
CA HIS A 71 0.59 6.50 -7.29
C HIS A 71 1.98 6.98 -6.84
N LEU A 72 3.03 6.28 -7.26
CA LEU A 72 4.43 6.63 -7.01
C LEU A 72 4.95 7.63 -8.04
N VAL A 73 4.86 7.29 -9.32
CA VAL A 73 5.46 8.04 -10.43
C VAL A 73 4.41 8.49 -11.44
N ARG A 74 3.50 7.61 -11.84
CA ARG A 74 2.53 7.84 -12.93
C ARG A 74 1.11 7.55 -12.48
N ILE A 75 0.17 8.37 -12.95
CA ILE A 75 -1.26 8.22 -12.66
C ILE A 75 -1.81 6.85 -13.12
N ASN A 76 -1.25 6.30 -14.19
CA ASN A 76 -1.63 5.01 -14.78
C ASN A 76 -1.48 3.84 -13.79
N GLU A 77 -0.54 3.94 -12.84
CA GLU A 77 -0.33 2.94 -11.78
C GLU A 77 -1.59 2.65 -10.97
N ARG A 78 -2.50 3.64 -10.90
CA ARG A 78 -3.75 3.54 -10.11
C ARG A 78 -4.76 2.57 -10.70
N ILE A 79 -4.68 2.28 -12.01
CA ILE A 79 -5.66 1.48 -12.75
C ILE A 79 -4.93 0.38 -13.50
N ARG A 80 -5.10 -0.86 -13.05
CA ARG A 80 -4.42 -2.02 -13.64
C ARG A 80 -5.42 -3.12 -13.96
N ILE A 81 -5.17 -3.84 -15.06
CA ILE A 81 -5.85 -5.10 -15.39
C ILE A 81 -4.80 -6.18 -15.55
N ASN A 82 -4.94 -7.29 -14.83
CA ASN A 82 -3.99 -8.41 -14.81
C ASN A 82 -2.54 -7.98 -14.53
N GLY A 83 -2.36 -6.93 -13.72
CA GLY A 83 -1.06 -6.36 -13.36
C GLY A 83 -0.50 -5.34 -14.35
N ALA A 84 -1.08 -5.18 -15.54
CA ALA A 84 -0.70 -4.16 -16.51
C ALA A 84 -1.45 -2.85 -16.23
N GLU A 85 -0.72 -1.72 -16.27
CA GLU A 85 -1.29 -0.39 -16.13
C GLU A 85 -2.15 -0.03 -17.35
N ILE A 86 -3.17 0.80 -17.15
CA ILE A 86 -3.92 1.42 -18.24
C ILE A 86 -2.96 2.19 -19.16
N SER A 87 -3.12 2.05 -20.47
CA SER A 87 -2.30 2.79 -21.44
C SER A 87 -2.60 4.30 -21.39
N ASP A 88 -1.63 5.14 -21.80
CA ASP A 88 -1.87 6.58 -21.93
C ASP A 88 -3.01 6.89 -22.88
N HIS A 89 -3.15 6.09 -23.94
CA HIS A 89 -4.21 6.23 -24.92
C HIS A 89 -5.59 5.94 -24.32
N ASP A 90 -5.73 4.78 -23.65
CA ASP A 90 -7.01 4.39 -23.05
C ASP A 90 -7.39 5.34 -21.91
N PHE A 91 -6.39 5.76 -21.11
CA PHE A 91 -6.62 6.74 -20.06
C PHE A 91 -7.14 8.07 -20.62
N ALA A 92 -6.52 8.59 -21.69
CA ALA A 92 -6.97 9.83 -22.32
C ALA A 92 -8.37 9.72 -22.90
N LEU A 93 -8.67 8.62 -23.63
CA LEU A 93 -10.00 8.40 -24.19
C LEU A 93 -11.08 8.33 -23.11
N LEU A 94 -10.83 7.59 -22.03
CA LEU A 94 -11.81 7.44 -20.94
C LEU A 94 -11.92 8.73 -20.13
N HIS A 95 -10.83 9.46 -19.94
CA HIS A 95 -10.89 10.79 -19.33
C HIS A 95 -11.82 11.70 -20.11
N ASP A 96 -11.68 11.78 -21.45
CA ASP A 96 -12.52 12.63 -22.29
C ASP A 96 -14.01 12.22 -22.22
N VAL A 97 -14.30 10.92 -22.13
CA VAL A 97 -15.69 10.43 -21.99
C VAL A 97 -16.28 10.86 -20.65
N VAL A 98 -15.55 10.61 -19.54
CA VAL A 98 -16.03 10.92 -18.18
C VAL A 98 -16.12 12.43 -17.98
N ASP A 99 -15.15 13.20 -18.48
CA ASP A 99 -15.08 14.66 -18.35
C ASP A 99 -16.25 15.34 -19.06
N ARG A 100 -16.50 15.00 -20.33
CA ARG A 100 -17.65 15.52 -21.09
C ARG A 100 -18.98 15.16 -20.44
N THR A 101 -19.11 13.93 -19.92
CA THR A 101 -20.33 13.52 -19.20
C THR A 101 -20.51 14.38 -17.95
N ALA A 102 -19.45 14.63 -17.20
CA ALA A 102 -19.48 15.48 -16.01
C ALA A 102 -19.82 16.94 -16.35
N GLU A 103 -19.22 17.50 -17.43
CA GLU A 103 -19.53 18.85 -17.92
C GLU A 103 -21.02 19.00 -18.25
N HIS A 104 -21.60 18.08 -19.03
CA HIS A 104 -23.04 18.11 -19.35
C HIS A 104 -23.93 18.03 -18.10
N LEU A 105 -23.59 17.16 -17.13
CA LEU A 105 -24.35 17.05 -15.88
C LEU A 105 -24.29 18.34 -15.03
N VAL A 106 -23.19 19.09 -15.10
CA VAL A 106 -23.08 20.40 -14.45
C VAL A 106 -23.88 21.47 -15.22
N GLU A 107 -23.79 21.46 -16.54
CA GLU A 107 -24.55 22.40 -17.40
C GLU A 107 -26.07 22.21 -17.26
N ASP A 108 -26.53 20.95 -17.17
CA ASP A 108 -27.95 20.60 -16.99
C ASP A 108 -28.42 20.78 -15.52
N GLY A 109 -27.50 21.10 -14.59
CA GLY A 109 -27.80 21.31 -13.17
C GLY A 109 -28.05 20.04 -12.37
N GLU A 110 -27.75 18.86 -12.93
CA GLU A 110 -27.81 17.57 -12.23
C GLU A 110 -26.66 17.39 -11.24
N LEU A 111 -25.49 17.98 -11.52
CA LEU A 111 -24.39 18.11 -10.60
C LEU A 111 -24.16 19.58 -10.22
N PRO A 112 -23.99 19.92 -8.94
CA PRO A 112 -23.77 21.30 -8.49
C PRO A 112 -22.35 21.82 -8.80
N TRP A 113 -21.41 20.93 -9.08
CA TRP A 113 -20.01 21.21 -9.48
C TRP A 113 -19.40 19.99 -10.16
N HIS A 114 -18.30 20.22 -10.88
CA HIS A 114 -17.52 19.14 -11.51
C HIS A 114 -16.98 18.15 -10.45
N PRO A 115 -17.01 16.82 -10.74
CA PRO A 115 -16.45 15.81 -9.84
C PRO A 115 -15.01 16.09 -9.46
N SER A 116 -14.63 15.69 -8.25
CA SER A 116 -13.25 15.79 -7.77
C SER A 116 -12.31 14.90 -8.58
N PHE A 117 -11.00 15.17 -8.48
CA PHE A 117 -9.97 14.35 -9.14
C PHE A 117 -10.11 12.85 -8.79
N PHE A 118 -10.42 12.51 -7.53
CA PHE A 118 -10.57 11.12 -7.13
C PHE A 118 -11.85 10.48 -7.67
N GLU A 119 -12.97 11.21 -7.71
CA GLU A 119 -14.22 10.75 -8.32
C GLU A 119 -14.05 10.51 -9.83
N MET A 120 -13.36 11.42 -10.53
CA MET A 120 -13.04 11.25 -11.95
C MET A 120 -12.21 10.00 -12.20
N LEU A 121 -11.14 9.78 -11.43
CA LEU A 121 -10.30 8.60 -11.57
C LEU A 121 -11.05 7.30 -11.25
N THR A 122 -11.92 7.32 -10.24
CA THR A 122 -12.76 6.17 -9.88
C THR A 122 -13.73 5.82 -11.01
N ALA A 123 -14.36 6.82 -11.64
CA ALA A 123 -15.24 6.61 -12.80
C ALA A 123 -14.48 6.05 -14.00
N ILE A 124 -13.28 6.59 -14.30
CA ILE A 124 -12.39 6.09 -15.36
C ILE A 124 -12.00 4.63 -15.10
N ALA A 125 -11.65 4.28 -13.85
CA ALA A 125 -11.33 2.91 -13.49
C ALA A 125 -12.51 1.95 -13.70
N PHE A 126 -13.72 2.35 -13.31
CA PHE A 126 -14.92 1.54 -13.48
C PHE A 126 -15.27 1.34 -14.96
N GLU A 127 -15.20 2.41 -15.78
CA GLU A 127 -15.37 2.29 -17.23
C GLU A 127 -14.33 1.36 -17.85
N TYR A 128 -13.06 1.52 -17.49
CA TYR A 128 -11.99 0.67 -18.01
C TYR A 128 -12.21 -0.81 -17.66
N PHE A 129 -12.58 -1.11 -16.41
CA PHE A 129 -12.87 -2.47 -15.97
C PHE A 129 -14.10 -3.07 -16.67
N ALA A 130 -15.19 -2.27 -16.81
CA ALA A 130 -16.39 -2.71 -17.49
C ALA A 130 -16.16 -3.00 -18.98
N GLN A 131 -15.45 -2.11 -19.70
CA GLN A 131 -15.13 -2.29 -21.12
C GLN A 131 -14.23 -3.51 -21.37
N ASN A 132 -13.28 -3.78 -20.46
CA ASN A 132 -12.40 -4.93 -20.55
C ASN A 132 -12.96 -6.21 -19.91
N LYS A 133 -14.24 -6.18 -19.46
CA LYS A 133 -14.96 -7.35 -18.92
C LYS A 133 -14.19 -8.08 -17.82
N VAL A 134 -13.64 -7.32 -16.85
CA VAL A 134 -12.99 -7.95 -15.69
C VAL A 134 -13.99 -8.82 -14.95
N GLU A 135 -13.54 -10.00 -14.49
CA GLU A 135 -14.37 -10.93 -13.72
C GLU A 135 -14.45 -10.55 -12.24
N ILE A 136 -13.47 -9.78 -11.75
CA ILE A 136 -13.44 -9.24 -10.40
C ILE A 136 -12.51 -8.04 -10.31
N ALA A 137 -12.88 -7.02 -9.52
CA ALA A 137 -12.02 -5.86 -9.25
C ALA A 137 -11.68 -5.77 -7.75
N VAL A 138 -10.43 -5.48 -7.43
CA VAL A 138 -9.97 -5.13 -6.09
C VAL A 138 -9.79 -3.62 -6.03
N LEU A 139 -10.54 -2.97 -5.14
CA LEU A 139 -10.63 -1.51 -5.06
C LEU A 139 -10.10 -1.05 -3.70
N GLU A 140 -8.97 -0.36 -3.70
CA GLU A 140 -8.46 0.34 -2.54
C GLU A 140 -9.24 1.62 -2.29
N VAL A 141 -9.80 1.76 -1.10
CA VAL A 141 -10.44 2.99 -0.61
C VAL A 141 -9.40 4.10 -0.48
N GLY A 142 -9.66 5.26 -1.07
CA GLY A 142 -8.75 6.39 -1.04
C GLY A 142 -8.62 6.97 0.37
N MET A 143 -9.74 7.36 0.98
CA MET A 143 -9.76 7.94 2.32
C MET A 143 -11.05 7.59 3.07
N GLY A 144 -10.92 7.20 4.36
CA GLY A 144 -12.07 6.79 5.17
C GLY A 144 -12.67 5.48 4.70
N GLY A 145 -13.84 5.52 4.14
CA GLY A 145 -14.59 4.39 3.60
C GLY A 145 -16.03 4.75 3.31
N ARG A 146 -16.79 5.20 4.30
CA ARG A 146 -18.23 5.47 4.22
C ARG A 146 -18.64 6.39 3.05
N LEU A 147 -17.88 7.45 2.82
CA LEU A 147 -18.14 8.46 1.76
C LEU A 147 -17.08 8.44 0.65
N ASP A 148 -16.25 7.39 0.58
CA ASP A 148 -15.27 7.24 -0.47
C ASP A 148 -15.93 6.89 -1.81
N ALA A 149 -15.45 7.47 -2.91
CA ALA A 149 -16.04 7.27 -4.23
C ALA A 149 -16.09 5.79 -4.66
N THR A 150 -15.16 4.95 -4.18
CA THR A 150 -15.16 3.51 -4.44
C THR A 150 -16.32 2.78 -3.75
N ASN A 151 -16.92 3.38 -2.70
CA ASN A 151 -17.96 2.76 -1.88
C ASN A 151 -19.36 2.79 -2.52
N VAL A 152 -19.44 3.06 -3.81
CA VAL A 152 -20.70 3.00 -4.60
C VAL A 152 -21.03 1.59 -5.10
N ILE A 153 -20.07 0.64 -5.03
CA ILE A 153 -20.29 -0.75 -5.43
C ILE A 153 -20.95 -1.57 -4.31
N GLU A 154 -21.51 -2.72 -4.70
CA GLU A 154 -21.91 -3.79 -3.75
C GLU A 154 -20.79 -4.83 -3.69
N PRO A 155 -19.89 -4.78 -2.69
CA PRO A 155 -18.73 -5.63 -2.65
C PRO A 155 -19.08 -7.09 -2.30
N ARG A 156 -18.40 -8.05 -2.92
CA ARG A 156 -18.43 -9.45 -2.52
C ARG A 156 -17.82 -9.68 -1.15
N VAL A 157 -16.77 -8.91 -0.85
CA VAL A 157 -16.09 -8.91 0.44
C VAL A 157 -15.61 -7.50 0.75
N SER A 158 -15.84 -7.05 1.97
CA SER A 158 -15.21 -5.86 2.54
C SER A 158 -14.00 -6.28 3.36
N VAL A 159 -12.84 -5.63 3.13
CA VAL A 159 -11.60 -5.94 3.86
C VAL A 159 -11.20 -4.72 4.68
N ILE A 160 -10.96 -4.91 5.97
CA ILE A 160 -10.47 -3.84 6.86
C ILE A 160 -9.06 -4.20 7.32
N THR A 161 -8.09 -3.42 6.85
CA THR A 161 -6.67 -3.52 7.23
C THR A 161 -6.41 -2.76 8.54
N ASP A 162 -5.15 -2.62 8.96
CA ASP A 162 -4.82 -1.99 10.23
C ASP A 162 -5.29 -0.53 10.31
N ILE A 163 -5.93 -0.18 11.43
CA ILE A 163 -6.45 1.16 11.73
C ILE A 163 -5.54 1.84 12.74
N SER A 164 -5.14 3.08 12.44
CA SER A 164 -4.37 3.97 13.31
C SER A 164 -4.75 5.43 13.05
N LEU A 165 -4.24 6.34 13.86
CA LEU A 165 -4.44 7.78 13.65
C LEU A 165 -3.76 8.21 12.35
N ASP A 166 -4.55 8.71 11.42
CA ASP A 166 -4.12 9.38 10.19
C ASP A 166 -5.31 10.19 9.63
N HIS A 167 -5.02 11.19 8.82
CA HIS A 167 -6.04 12.07 8.22
C HIS A 167 -7.04 12.65 9.26
N GLN A 168 -6.58 12.95 10.48
CA GLN A 168 -7.42 13.40 11.60
C GLN A 168 -8.31 14.59 11.26
N LYS A 169 -7.83 15.47 10.39
CA LYS A 169 -8.56 16.65 9.91
C LYS A 169 -9.89 16.32 9.20
N PHE A 170 -10.02 15.09 8.66
CA PHE A 170 -11.17 14.64 7.87
C PHE A 170 -11.92 13.47 8.50
N LEU A 171 -11.22 12.58 9.20
CA LEU A 171 -11.77 11.31 9.68
C LEU A 171 -12.05 11.29 11.17
N GLY A 172 -11.63 12.35 11.90
CA GLY A 172 -11.79 12.43 13.35
C GLY A 172 -10.46 12.30 14.11
N ASN A 173 -10.51 12.58 15.40
CA ASN A 173 -9.33 12.70 16.26
C ASN A 173 -9.07 11.45 17.10
N THR A 174 -9.93 10.45 17.00
CA THR A 174 -9.84 9.20 17.76
C THR A 174 -9.82 7.98 16.83
N VAL A 175 -9.22 6.89 17.31
CA VAL A 175 -9.22 5.61 16.59
C VAL A 175 -10.64 5.11 16.33
N ALA A 176 -11.57 5.35 17.27
CA ALA A 176 -12.99 4.96 17.12
C ALA A 176 -13.68 5.72 15.97
N GLU A 177 -13.49 7.05 15.88
CA GLU A 177 -14.06 7.86 14.78
C GLU A 177 -13.51 7.39 13.42
N ILE A 178 -12.20 7.19 13.33
CA ILE A 178 -11.54 6.69 12.11
C ILE A 178 -12.05 5.29 11.74
N ALA A 179 -12.24 4.41 12.74
CA ALA A 179 -12.78 3.07 12.54
C ALA A 179 -14.23 3.13 12.04
N HIS A 180 -15.05 4.05 12.54
CA HIS A 180 -16.42 4.24 12.08
C HIS A 180 -16.49 4.60 10.57
N GLU A 181 -15.66 5.56 10.14
CA GLU A 181 -15.60 5.92 8.72
C GLU A 181 -15.15 4.74 7.84
N LYS A 182 -14.21 3.90 8.33
CA LYS A 182 -13.72 2.74 7.58
C LYS A 182 -14.72 1.58 7.58
N ALA A 183 -15.40 1.34 8.69
CA ALA A 183 -16.45 0.33 8.80
C ALA A 183 -17.66 0.62 7.88
N GLY A 184 -17.81 1.86 7.41
CA GLY A 184 -18.85 2.24 6.44
C GLY A 184 -18.79 1.52 5.07
N ILE A 185 -17.78 0.69 4.81
CA ILE A 185 -17.74 -0.20 3.63
C ILE A 185 -18.45 -1.55 3.88
N ILE A 186 -18.82 -1.87 5.11
CA ILE A 186 -19.52 -3.11 5.46
C ILE A 186 -20.97 -3.01 5.00
N ARG A 187 -21.48 -4.08 4.39
CA ARG A 187 -22.86 -4.15 3.88
C ARG A 187 -23.76 -4.99 4.78
N PRO A 188 -25.07 -4.66 4.83
CA PRO A 188 -26.04 -5.54 5.50
C PRO A 188 -25.98 -6.96 4.95
N GLY A 189 -25.79 -7.95 5.85
CA GLY A 189 -25.65 -9.36 5.47
C GLY A 189 -24.38 -9.71 4.69
N GLY A 190 -23.48 -8.73 4.45
CA GLY A 190 -22.24 -8.91 3.69
C GLY A 190 -21.16 -9.65 4.47
N VAL A 191 -20.03 -9.92 3.80
CA VAL A 191 -18.85 -10.55 4.42
C VAL A 191 -17.76 -9.49 4.64
N VAL A 192 -17.18 -9.46 5.85
CA VAL A 192 -16.05 -8.60 6.19
C VAL A 192 -14.88 -9.42 6.71
N VAL A 193 -13.71 -9.23 6.08
CA VAL A 193 -12.44 -9.85 6.49
C VAL A 193 -11.62 -8.82 7.26
N THR A 194 -11.14 -9.19 8.44
CA THR A 194 -10.31 -8.29 9.26
C THR A 194 -9.35 -9.07 10.18
N LEU A 195 -8.48 -8.35 10.85
CA LEU A 195 -7.58 -8.83 11.90
C LEU A 195 -7.88 -8.08 13.21
N PRO A 196 -7.44 -8.59 14.37
CA PRO A 196 -7.53 -7.86 15.62
C PRO A 196 -6.90 -6.47 15.50
N GLN A 197 -7.65 -5.48 15.94
CA GLN A 197 -7.31 -4.06 15.95
C GLN A 197 -7.03 -3.57 17.38
N GLN A 198 -6.72 -2.28 17.55
CA GLN A 198 -6.78 -1.62 18.84
C GLN A 198 -8.21 -1.76 19.42
N PRO A 199 -8.37 -1.84 20.76
CA PRO A 199 -9.67 -2.13 21.37
C PRO A 199 -10.82 -1.26 20.84
N GLN A 200 -10.61 0.06 20.75
CA GLN A 200 -11.64 1.00 20.27
C GLN A 200 -12.06 0.72 18.80
N ALA A 201 -11.13 0.33 17.95
CA ALA A 201 -11.44 -0.03 16.57
C ALA A 201 -12.14 -1.39 16.49
N ASN A 202 -11.73 -2.37 17.30
CA ASN A 202 -12.42 -3.67 17.39
C ASN A 202 -13.88 -3.49 17.82
N ASP A 203 -14.15 -2.65 18.83
CA ASP A 203 -15.50 -2.41 19.32
C ASP A 203 -16.38 -1.83 18.21
N VAL A 204 -15.87 -0.82 17.47
CA VAL A 204 -16.62 -0.20 16.38
C VAL A 204 -16.89 -1.20 15.26
N ILE A 205 -15.88 -1.95 14.79
CA ILE A 205 -16.04 -2.95 13.72
C ILE A 205 -16.99 -4.05 14.17
N GLY A 206 -16.82 -4.58 15.38
CA GLY A 206 -17.66 -5.63 15.95
C GLY A 206 -19.12 -5.20 16.06
N ASN A 207 -19.40 -4.01 16.59
CA ASN A 207 -20.76 -3.46 16.68
C ASN A 207 -21.36 -3.28 15.28
N THR A 208 -20.61 -2.74 14.32
CA THR A 208 -21.08 -2.58 12.93
C THR A 208 -21.45 -3.93 12.29
N ILE A 209 -20.63 -4.96 12.51
CA ILE A 209 -20.91 -6.33 12.05
C ILE A 209 -22.23 -6.85 12.62
N LEU A 210 -22.44 -6.67 13.94
CA LEU A 210 -23.66 -7.13 14.62
C LEU A 210 -24.89 -6.34 14.16
N GLU A 211 -24.80 -5.03 14.08
CA GLU A 211 -25.90 -4.15 13.64
C GLU A 211 -26.37 -4.43 12.21
N LEU A 212 -25.42 -4.70 11.31
CA LEU A 212 -25.70 -4.99 9.90
C LEU A 212 -25.98 -6.50 9.64
N GLY A 213 -25.91 -7.36 10.66
CA GLY A 213 -26.03 -8.80 10.46
C GLY A 213 -24.97 -9.37 9.51
N ALA A 214 -23.81 -8.72 9.41
CA ALA A 214 -22.73 -9.14 8.52
C ALA A 214 -21.95 -10.33 9.08
N GLN A 215 -21.28 -11.06 8.20
CA GLN A 215 -20.41 -12.16 8.57
C GLN A 215 -18.97 -11.68 8.75
N GLY A 216 -18.45 -11.69 9.98
CA GLY A 216 -17.05 -11.40 10.29
C GLY A 216 -16.16 -12.64 10.04
N VAL A 217 -15.09 -12.47 9.24
CA VAL A 217 -14.07 -13.49 8.99
C VAL A 217 -12.73 -13.00 9.53
N SER A 218 -12.12 -13.77 10.44
CA SER A 218 -10.81 -13.45 11.01
C SER A 218 -9.69 -13.99 10.14
N ALA A 219 -8.73 -13.14 9.77
CA ALA A 219 -7.53 -13.57 9.07
C ALA A 219 -6.39 -14.05 10.00
N VAL A 220 -6.63 -14.12 11.32
CA VAL A 220 -5.63 -14.59 12.31
C VAL A 220 -5.04 -15.98 11.97
N PRO A 221 -5.80 -16.98 11.48
CA PRO A 221 -5.23 -18.29 11.14
C PRO A 221 -4.12 -18.24 10.08
N TYR A 222 -4.06 -17.17 9.29
CA TYR A 222 -3.07 -16.99 8.22
C TYR A 222 -1.88 -16.11 8.60
N VAL A 223 -1.87 -15.56 9.83
CA VAL A 223 -0.72 -14.85 10.37
C VAL A 223 0.24 -15.87 10.98
N PRO A 224 1.51 -15.95 10.50
CA PRO A 224 2.45 -16.91 11.08
C PRO A 224 2.71 -16.59 12.55
N PRO A 225 2.89 -17.62 13.41
CA PRO A 225 3.19 -17.41 14.82
C PRO A 225 4.53 -16.69 15.00
N VAL A 226 4.58 -15.78 15.95
CA VAL A 226 5.83 -15.10 16.34
C VAL A 226 6.56 -16.01 17.32
N SER A 227 7.68 -16.60 16.91
CA SER A 227 8.59 -17.28 17.82
C SER A 227 9.54 -16.24 18.45
N PRO A 228 9.70 -16.21 19.79
CA PRO A 228 10.68 -15.34 20.42
C PRO A 228 12.08 -15.67 19.92
N GLY A 229 12.77 -14.67 19.35
CA GLY A 229 14.16 -14.82 18.86
C GLY A 229 14.31 -15.29 17.42
N SER A 230 13.23 -15.49 16.67
CA SER A 230 13.30 -15.81 15.24
C SER A 230 13.03 -14.56 14.38
N ASP A 231 14.09 -13.98 13.83
CA ASP A 231 14.01 -13.11 12.65
C ASP A 231 13.86 -13.94 11.35
N GLU A 232 13.35 -15.18 11.51
CA GLU A 232 13.28 -16.22 10.49
C GLU A 232 12.48 -15.85 9.25
N TYR A 233 11.71 -14.75 9.29
CA TYR A 233 10.89 -14.33 8.16
C TYR A 233 11.59 -13.36 7.19
N CYS A 234 12.83 -12.90 7.49
CA CYS A 234 13.61 -12.11 6.55
C CYS A 234 14.79 -12.95 6.03
N VAL A 235 14.60 -13.62 4.92
CA VAL A 235 15.61 -14.45 4.28
C VAL A 235 16.05 -13.81 2.97
N ARG A 236 17.36 -13.73 2.70
CA ARG A 236 17.83 -13.30 1.37
C ARG A 236 17.61 -14.44 0.35
N ARG A 237 16.98 -14.11 -0.76
CA ARG A 237 16.69 -15.07 -1.84
C ARG A 237 17.99 -15.66 -2.38
N SER A 238 18.26 -16.96 -2.14
CA SER A 238 19.36 -17.67 -2.79
C SER A 238 18.95 -18.08 -4.20
N GLU A 239 19.88 -18.02 -5.16
CA GLU A 239 19.64 -18.45 -6.54
C GLU A 239 19.47 -19.97 -6.69
N LYS A 240 19.66 -20.76 -5.62
CA LYS A 240 19.49 -22.21 -5.64
C LYS A 240 18.10 -22.59 -5.12
N PRO A 241 17.34 -23.43 -5.84
CA PRO A 241 16.15 -24.06 -5.28
C PRO A 241 16.57 -24.96 -4.10
N LEU A 242 15.95 -24.77 -2.94
CA LEU A 242 16.10 -25.70 -1.82
C LEU A 242 15.46 -27.04 -2.19
N ILE A 243 16.29 -27.96 -2.69
CA ILE A 243 15.99 -29.40 -2.60
C ILE A 243 16.19 -29.72 -1.12
N ALA A 244 15.19 -30.34 -0.51
CA ALA A 244 15.24 -30.76 0.88
C ALA A 244 16.43 -31.72 1.07
N GLU A 245 17.52 -31.24 1.68
CA GLU A 245 18.55 -32.09 2.25
C GLU A 245 18.31 -32.26 3.76
N PRO A 246 18.56 -33.46 4.31
CA PRO A 246 18.34 -33.72 5.72
C PRO A 246 19.32 -32.93 6.58
N ALA A 247 18.85 -32.50 7.75
CA ALA A 247 19.62 -31.77 8.74
C ALA A 247 20.78 -32.63 9.26
N GLU A 248 22.00 -32.33 8.81
CA GLU A 248 23.22 -32.75 9.51
C GLU A 248 24.33 -31.69 9.31
N GLU A 249 24.93 -31.31 10.45
CA GLU A 249 26.19 -30.55 10.65
C GLU A 249 26.17 -29.03 10.42
N CYS A 250 25.86 -28.31 11.51
CA CYS A 250 26.38 -26.98 11.76
C CYS A 250 27.87 -27.04 12.06
N ALA A 251 28.72 -26.70 11.10
CA ALA A 251 30.12 -26.40 11.33
C ALA A 251 30.26 -24.93 11.73
N GLU A 252 30.82 -24.69 12.89
CA GLU A 252 31.30 -23.37 13.37
C GLU A 252 32.34 -22.80 12.41
N GLY A 253 32.18 -21.50 12.02
CA GLY A 253 33.28 -20.73 11.42
C GLY A 253 33.11 -20.30 9.95
N ALA A 254 31.92 -20.18 9.40
CA ALA A 254 31.74 -19.51 8.10
C ALA A 254 31.50 -18.01 8.32
N GLU A 255 32.45 -17.15 7.87
CA GLU A 255 32.14 -15.74 7.58
C GLU A 255 30.82 -15.67 6.85
N LYS A 256 29.81 -14.92 7.40
CA LYS A 256 28.51 -14.71 6.74
C LYS A 256 28.78 -14.04 5.38
N SER A 257 28.92 -14.85 4.35
CA SER A 257 28.98 -14.41 2.96
C SER A 257 27.72 -13.57 2.75
N LEU A 258 27.88 -12.31 2.32
CA LEU A 258 26.80 -11.43 1.88
C LEU A 258 26.05 -12.16 0.75
N THR A 259 24.95 -12.84 1.11
CA THR A 259 24.16 -13.61 0.14
C THR A 259 23.52 -12.62 -0.84
N LYS A 260 23.90 -12.74 -2.11
CA LYS A 260 23.32 -11.97 -3.22
C LYS A 260 21.82 -12.31 -3.33
N GLY A 261 20.96 -11.32 -3.18
CA GLY A 261 19.51 -11.46 -3.38
C GLY A 261 18.70 -10.49 -2.52
N SER A 262 17.56 -10.04 -3.03
CA SER A 262 16.63 -9.20 -2.27
C SER A 262 16.02 -10.00 -1.13
N PRO A 263 15.78 -9.39 0.06
CA PRO A 263 15.11 -10.04 1.17
C PRO A 263 13.69 -10.46 0.79
N VAL A 264 13.26 -11.60 1.31
CA VAL A 264 11.91 -12.15 1.16
C VAL A 264 11.43 -12.68 2.51
N SER A 265 10.12 -12.67 2.74
CA SER A 265 9.54 -13.38 3.89
C SER A 265 9.10 -14.77 3.45
N ARG A 266 9.47 -15.83 4.22
CA ARG A 266 9.20 -17.24 3.89
C ARG A 266 8.72 -18.02 5.10
N TYR A 267 7.60 -18.73 4.98
CA TYR A 267 7.05 -19.59 6.05
C TYR A 267 6.03 -20.60 5.50
N PRO A 268 5.88 -21.79 6.15
CA PRO A 268 4.82 -22.73 5.83
C PRO A 268 3.48 -22.26 6.40
N LEU A 269 2.39 -22.54 5.69
CA LEU A 269 1.04 -22.17 6.10
C LEU A 269 0.01 -23.20 5.61
N GLN A 270 -1.03 -23.47 6.43
CA GLN A 270 -2.21 -24.26 6.02
C GLN A 270 -3.23 -23.32 5.40
N VAL A 271 -3.64 -23.60 4.16
CA VAL A 271 -4.65 -22.84 3.42
C VAL A 271 -5.59 -23.82 2.73
N MET A 272 -6.90 -23.70 2.95
CA MET A 272 -7.93 -24.58 2.36
C MET A 272 -7.60 -26.08 2.54
N GLY A 273 -7.10 -26.45 3.72
CA GLY A 273 -6.74 -27.84 4.05
C GLY A 273 -5.42 -28.35 3.45
N LYS A 274 -4.68 -27.53 2.69
CA LYS A 274 -3.38 -27.89 2.09
C LYS A 274 -2.26 -27.05 2.71
N GLN A 275 -1.11 -27.66 2.92
CA GLN A 275 0.11 -26.95 3.30
C GLN A 275 0.74 -26.31 2.06
N ILE A 276 0.97 -25.01 2.11
CA ILE A 276 1.68 -24.21 1.10
C ILE A 276 2.93 -23.58 1.70
N LEU A 277 3.87 -23.17 0.86
CA LEU A 277 5.02 -22.35 1.25
C LEU A 277 4.78 -20.90 0.84
N VAL A 278 4.42 -20.07 1.80
CA VAL A 278 4.36 -18.62 1.56
C VAL A 278 5.78 -18.11 1.35
N GLU A 279 6.05 -17.57 0.18
CA GLU A 279 7.26 -16.80 -0.14
C GLU A 279 6.81 -15.49 -0.77
N THR A 280 7.13 -14.36 -0.13
CA THR A 280 6.68 -13.04 -0.55
C THR A 280 7.83 -12.05 -0.63
N PRO A 281 7.85 -11.17 -1.65
CA PRO A 281 8.78 -10.05 -1.72
C PRO A 281 8.43 -8.91 -0.75
N LEU A 282 7.25 -8.95 -0.12
CA LEU A 282 6.83 -7.97 0.86
C LEU A 282 7.44 -8.32 2.22
N VAL A 283 8.37 -7.49 2.68
CA VAL A 283 9.17 -7.74 3.89
C VAL A 283 8.60 -6.99 5.08
N GLY A 284 8.67 -7.62 6.26
CA GLY A 284 8.27 -7.06 7.54
C GLY A 284 6.98 -7.65 8.11
N ARG A 285 6.89 -7.69 9.44
CA ARG A 285 5.75 -8.32 10.16
C ARG A 285 4.38 -7.74 9.79
N HIS A 286 4.32 -6.45 9.52
CA HIS A 286 3.09 -5.78 9.06
C HIS A 286 2.63 -6.32 7.70
N GLN A 287 3.56 -6.73 6.83
CA GLN A 287 3.21 -7.32 5.53
C GLN A 287 2.63 -8.73 5.68
N LEU A 288 3.08 -9.50 6.69
CA LEU A 288 2.50 -10.82 6.99
C LEU A 288 1.00 -10.70 7.34
N ARG A 289 0.62 -9.63 8.04
CA ARG A 289 -0.79 -9.31 8.33
C ARG A 289 -1.57 -8.95 7.05
N ASN A 290 -0.97 -8.16 6.16
CA ASN A 290 -1.59 -7.79 4.89
C ASN A 290 -1.80 -9.00 3.97
N ILE A 291 -0.83 -9.92 3.95
CA ILE A 291 -0.91 -11.17 3.21
C ILE A 291 -1.98 -12.09 3.82
N ALA A 292 -2.07 -12.17 5.14
CA ALA A 292 -3.10 -12.94 5.83
C ALA A 292 -4.52 -12.47 5.45
N LEU A 293 -4.74 -11.16 5.37
CA LEU A 293 -6.00 -10.59 4.89
C LEU A 293 -6.29 -10.96 3.42
N ALA A 294 -5.28 -10.93 2.56
CA ALA A 294 -5.44 -11.32 1.16
C ALA A 294 -5.78 -12.82 1.02
N ILE A 295 -5.13 -13.70 1.80
CA ILE A 295 -5.40 -15.15 1.83
C ILE A 295 -6.83 -15.41 2.32
N ALA A 296 -7.23 -14.82 3.47
CA ALA A 296 -8.57 -14.99 4.01
C ALA A 296 -9.64 -14.53 3.02
N THR A 297 -9.39 -13.41 2.33
CA THR A 297 -10.31 -12.90 1.31
C THR A 297 -10.38 -13.82 0.10
N ALA A 298 -9.26 -14.37 -0.36
CA ALA A 298 -9.22 -15.33 -1.46
C ALA A 298 -9.99 -16.62 -1.12
N GLU A 299 -9.90 -17.12 0.12
CA GLU A 299 -10.66 -18.28 0.57
C GLU A 299 -12.16 -17.96 0.63
N VAL A 300 -12.57 -16.81 1.14
CA VAL A 300 -13.97 -16.38 1.12
C VAL A 300 -14.51 -16.34 -0.31
N LEU A 301 -13.75 -15.75 -1.24
CA LEU A 301 -14.14 -15.71 -2.66
C LEU A 301 -14.22 -17.10 -3.29
N SER A 302 -13.34 -18.02 -2.92
CA SER A 302 -13.42 -19.43 -3.35
C SER A 302 -14.74 -20.09 -2.91
N HIS A 303 -15.17 -19.85 -1.67
CA HIS A 303 -16.48 -20.33 -1.18
C HIS A 303 -17.67 -19.65 -1.87
N GLN A 304 -17.47 -18.48 -2.49
CA GLN A 304 -18.47 -17.79 -3.31
C GLN A 304 -18.45 -18.24 -4.79
N GLY A 305 -17.65 -19.25 -5.15
CA GLY A 305 -17.62 -19.87 -6.48
C GLY A 305 -16.53 -19.37 -7.42
N PHE A 306 -15.62 -18.50 -6.97
CA PHE A 306 -14.44 -18.15 -7.76
C PHE A 306 -13.42 -19.29 -7.77
N ALA A 307 -12.82 -19.58 -8.92
CA ALA A 307 -11.91 -20.73 -9.12
C ALA A 307 -10.52 -20.43 -8.53
N ILE A 308 -10.41 -20.36 -7.21
CA ILE A 308 -9.15 -20.07 -6.50
C ILE A 308 -8.68 -21.34 -5.80
N THR A 309 -7.41 -21.74 -5.99
CA THR A 309 -6.80 -22.93 -5.37
C THR A 309 -5.65 -22.53 -4.43
N PRO A 310 -5.25 -23.41 -3.48
CA PRO A 310 -4.08 -23.17 -2.63
C PRO A 310 -2.80 -22.89 -3.43
N GLU A 311 -2.60 -23.57 -4.56
CA GLU A 311 -1.44 -23.36 -5.45
C GLU A 311 -1.47 -22.01 -6.12
N ALA A 312 -2.65 -21.52 -6.50
CA ALA A 312 -2.81 -20.19 -7.05
C ALA A 312 -2.55 -19.12 -5.98
N ILE A 313 -2.96 -19.35 -4.73
CA ILE A 313 -2.65 -18.46 -3.60
C ILE A 313 -1.14 -18.42 -3.37
N GLU A 314 -0.46 -19.57 -3.27
CA GLU A 314 0.99 -19.64 -3.11
C GLU A 314 1.73 -18.88 -4.22
N ARG A 315 1.38 -19.18 -5.48
CA ARG A 315 2.00 -18.55 -6.64
C ARG A 315 1.69 -17.06 -6.72
N GLY A 316 0.46 -16.65 -6.47
CA GLY A 316 0.03 -15.25 -6.49
C GLY A 316 0.76 -14.39 -5.46
N ILE A 317 0.98 -14.92 -4.24
CA ILE A 317 1.77 -14.24 -3.20
C ILE A 317 3.23 -14.07 -3.67
N ARG A 318 3.82 -15.11 -4.25
CA ARG A 318 5.21 -15.07 -4.75
C ARG A 318 5.39 -14.10 -5.91
N GLU A 319 4.39 -13.95 -6.77
CA GLU A 319 4.39 -13.05 -7.93
C GLU A 319 3.92 -11.64 -7.60
N THR A 320 3.54 -11.36 -6.34
CA THR A 320 3.10 -10.03 -5.93
C THR A 320 4.20 -9.00 -6.19
N ARG A 321 3.83 -7.90 -6.85
CA ARG A 321 4.71 -6.74 -7.06
C ARG A 321 4.01 -5.51 -6.52
N TRP A 322 4.63 -4.87 -5.53
CA TRP A 322 4.10 -3.66 -4.94
C TRP A 322 5.24 -2.70 -4.62
N PRO A 323 5.59 -1.81 -5.55
CA PRO A 323 6.74 -0.91 -5.43
C PRO A 323 6.66 0.01 -4.21
N GLY A 324 7.81 0.44 -3.71
CA GLY A 324 7.91 1.37 -2.59
C GLY A 324 7.50 0.79 -1.23
N ARG A 325 7.49 -0.54 -1.06
CA ARG A 325 7.26 -1.22 0.22
C ARG A 325 8.45 -2.10 0.54
N PHE A 326 9.42 -1.52 1.25
CA PHE A 326 10.70 -2.14 1.52
C PHE A 326 11.34 -2.72 0.25
N GLN A 327 11.20 -1.99 -0.85
CA GLN A 327 11.73 -2.42 -2.14
C GLN A 327 13.24 -2.23 -2.18
N VAL A 328 13.95 -3.33 -2.39
CA VAL A 328 15.41 -3.34 -2.41
C VAL A 328 15.91 -3.37 -3.85
N ILE A 329 16.78 -2.43 -4.17
CA ILE A 329 17.60 -2.44 -5.39
C ILE A 329 19.01 -2.86 -4.97
N PRO A 330 19.49 -4.01 -5.45
CA PRO A 330 20.82 -4.50 -5.08
C PRO A 330 21.93 -3.56 -5.56
N PRO A 331 23.09 -3.59 -4.91
CA PRO A 331 24.23 -2.78 -5.32
C PRO A 331 24.70 -3.16 -6.72
N GLU A 332 25.04 -2.15 -7.52
CA GLU A 332 25.60 -2.34 -8.86
C GLU A 332 26.88 -1.53 -9.02
N GLY A 333 28.00 -2.20 -9.36
CA GLY A 333 29.31 -1.56 -9.45
C GLY A 333 29.76 -0.93 -8.13
N THR A 334 29.88 0.41 -8.09
CA THR A 334 30.24 1.18 -6.91
C THR A 334 29.03 1.77 -6.18
N ALA A 335 27.80 1.59 -6.71
CA ALA A 335 26.59 2.09 -6.11
C ALA A 335 26.22 1.29 -4.83
N PRO A 336 25.68 1.95 -3.79
CA PRO A 336 25.18 1.27 -2.60
C PRO A 336 23.91 0.48 -2.91
N GLU A 337 23.47 -0.31 -1.95
CA GLU A 337 22.12 -0.90 -1.96
C GLU A 337 21.09 0.18 -1.62
N TYR A 338 19.98 0.25 -2.37
CA TYR A 338 18.91 1.20 -2.11
C TYR A 338 17.68 0.49 -1.57
N ILE A 339 17.04 1.07 -0.56
CA ILE A 339 15.76 0.63 -0.01
C ILE A 339 14.75 1.76 -0.17
N PHE A 340 13.63 1.47 -0.83
CA PHE A 340 12.51 2.39 -1.00
C PHE A 340 11.36 1.97 -0.11
N ASP A 341 10.94 2.85 0.80
CA ASP A 341 9.77 2.60 1.64
C ASP A 341 8.96 3.88 1.85
N VAL A 342 7.66 3.82 1.60
CA VAL A 342 6.75 4.97 1.68
C VAL A 342 6.19 5.21 3.09
N ALA A 343 6.85 4.77 4.14
CA ALA A 343 6.48 5.08 5.52
C ALA A 343 6.36 6.60 5.70
N HIS A 344 5.20 7.08 6.14
CA HIS A 344 4.87 8.51 6.23
C HIS A 344 4.03 8.86 7.47
N ASN A 345 3.85 7.91 8.37
CA ASN A 345 3.22 8.09 9.68
C ASN A 345 3.96 7.26 10.73
N PRO A 346 3.75 7.49 12.04
CA PRO A 346 4.47 6.80 13.10
C PRO A 346 4.36 5.27 13.03
N ALA A 347 3.19 4.74 12.70
CA ALA A 347 2.99 3.29 12.58
C ALA A 347 3.80 2.70 11.40
N GLY A 348 3.85 3.39 10.26
CA GLY A 348 4.70 3.04 9.12
C GLY A 348 6.19 3.13 9.46
N ALA A 349 6.59 4.16 10.20
CA ALA A 349 7.98 4.31 10.67
C ALA A 349 8.41 3.17 11.59
N TRP A 350 7.56 2.74 12.53
CA TRP A 350 7.83 1.55 13.36
C TRP A 350 7.94 0.26 12.54
N ALA A 351 7.08 0.11 11.52
CA ALA A 351 7.14 -1.04 10.62
C ALA A 351 8.46 -1.08 9.84
N LEU A 352 8.87 0.07 9.27
CA LEU A 352 10.14 0.21 8.57
C LEU A 352 11.34 -0.04 9.50
N ARG A 353 11.33 0.57 10.71
CA ARG A 353 12.36 0.35 11.72
C ARG A 353 12.54 -1.14 12.03
N SER A 354 11.43 -1.84 12.28
CA SER A 354 11.46 -3.28 12.57
C SER A 354 12.07 -4.09 11.43
N ALA A 355 11.71 -3.79 10.19
CA ALA A 355 12.25 -4.47 9.01
C ALA A 355 13.74 -4.16 8.79
N LEU A 356 14.16 -2.91 8.98
CA LEU A 356 15.59 -2.52 8.89
C LEU A 356 16.41 -3.22 9.96
N SER A 357 15.96 -3.23 11.21
CA SER A 357 16.67 -3.92 12.30
C SER A 357 16.80 -5.43 12.04
N ALA A 358 15.75 -6.08 11.52
CA ALA A 358 15.77 -7.51 11.22
C ALA A 358 16.70 -7.88 10.05
N CYS A 359 16.79 -7.02 9.01
CA CYS A 359 17.45 -7.38 7.75
C CYS A 359 18.83 -6.70 7.57
N TYR A 360 19.16 -5.65 8.35
CA TYR A 360 20.32 -4.77 8.13
C TYR A 360 21.02 -4.33 9.42
N GLU A 361 20.94 -5.12 10.51
CA GLU A 361 21.47 -4.78 11.84
C GLU A 361 22.95 -4.35 11.81
N ASP A 362 23.78 -5.04 11.01
CA ASP A 362 25.23 -4.84 10.95
C ASP A 362 25.68 -3.88 9.83
N ARG A 363 24.76 -3.16 9.17
CA ARG A 363 25.10 -2.30 8.02
C ARG A 363 24.82 -0.82 8.32
N PRO A 364 25.75 0.10 7.98
CA PRO A 364 25.50 1.52 8.14
C PRO A 364 24.37 1.98 7.21
N LEU A 365 23.36 2.65 7.78
CA LEU A 365 22.21 3.16 7.08
C LEU A 365 22.35 4.67 6.83
N THR A 366 22.21 5.10 5.59
CA THR A 366 22.12 6.51 5.22
C THR A 366 20.69 6.81 4.78
N PHE A 367 19.99 7.69 5.51
CA PHE A 367 18.61 8.06 5.17
C PHE A 367 18.57 9.26 4.24
N VAL A 368 17.78 9.14 3.16
CA VAL A 368 17.24 10.26 2.39
C VAL A 368 15.80 10.43 2.84
N PHE A 369 15.54 11.50 3.58
CA PHE A 369 14.26 11.72 4.25
C PHE A 369 13.59 13.01 3.77
N GLY A 370 12.28 12.89 3.44
CA GLY A 370 11.44 14.03 3.14
C GLY A 370 9.98 13.70 3.41
N ALA A 371 9.28 14.64 4.04
CA ALA A 371 7.92 14.44 4.52
C ALA A 371 6.98 15.57 4.08
N MET A 372 5.66 15.32 4.18
CA MET A 372 4.66 16.36 4.02
C MET A 372 4.45 17.12 5.35
N ARG A 373 4.18 18.44 5.30
CA ARG A 373 3.99 19.30 6.48
C ARG A 373 2.87 18.85 7.41
N ASP A 374 1.86 18.17 6.87
CA ASP A 374 0.70 17.68 7.63
C ASP A 374 0.94 16.35 8.36
N LYS A 375 2.16 15.80 8.31
CA LYS A 375 2.52 14.54 8.96
C LYS A 375 3.27 14.76 10.28
N ALA A 376 3.26 13.75 11.14
CA ALA A 376 3.92 13.75 12.44
C ALA A 376 5.45 13.58 12.30
N ILE A 377 6.13 14.58 11.72
CA ILE A 377 7.57 14.51 11.34
C ILE A 377 8.42 14.21 12.58
N SER A 378 8.16 14.86 13.71
CA SER A 378 8.93 14.66 14.95
C SER A 378 8.91 13.21 15.41
N GLU A 379 7.71 12.59 15.49
CA GLU A 379 7.57 11.20 15.90
C GLU A 379 8.24 10.23 14.91
N ILE A 380 8.11 10.47 13.59
CA ILE A 380 8.76 9.65 12.57
C ILE A 380 10.28 9.73 12.70
N ALA A 381 10.83 10.94 12.91
CA ALA A 381 12.25 11.17 13.10
C ALA A 381 12.77 10.46 14.37
N GLU A 382 12.07 10.59 15.51
CA GLU A 382 12.41 9.90 16.77
C GLU A 382 12.44 8.38 16.61
N ILE A 383 11.63 7.82 15.71
CA ILE A 383 11.60 6.37 15.42
C ILE A 383 12.76 5.95 14.53
N LEU A 384 13.03 6.68 13.44
CA LEU A 384 13.93 6.22 12.37
C LEU A 384 15.37 6.71 12.51
N PHE A 385 15.59 7.98 12.91
CA PHE A 385 16.91 8.61 12.89
C PHE A 385 17.92 7.97 13.84
N PRO A 386 17.52 7.37 14.99
CA PRO A 386 18.45 6.60 15.83
C PRO A 386 19.10 5.38 15.14
N LEU A 387 18.59 4.91 14.00
CA LEU A 387 19.20 3.85 13.21
C LEU A 387 20.24 4.38 12.21
N ALA A 388 20.25 5.69 11.96
CA ALA A 388 21.00 6.28 10.87
C ALA A 388 22.49 6.49 11.25
N ALA A 389 23.40 6.14 10.33
CA ALA A 389 24.74 6.66 10.35
C ALA A 389 24.78 8.11 9.79
N HIS A 390 23.92 8.38 8.80
CA HIS A 390 23.77 9.72 8.19
C HIS A 390 22.29 9.95 7.84
N VAL A 391 21.85 11.21 7.99
CA VAL A 391 20.52 11.66 7.57
C VAL A 391 20.68 12.86 6.62
N ILE A 392 20.05 12.76 5.46
CA ILE A 392 19.97 13.85 4.47
C ILE A 392 18.50 14.24 4.35
N ALA A 393 18.18 15.45 4.78
CA ALA A 393 16.86 16.02 4.63
C ALA A 393 16.71 16.67 3.26
N THR A 394 15.62 16.38 2.58
CA THR A 394 15.29 16.98 1.28
C THR A 394 13.79 17.15 1.11
N LYS A 395 13.36 17.76 0.01
CA LYS A 395 11.95 17.94 -0.33
C LYS A 395 11.65 17.41 -1.72
N ALA A 396 10.49 16.80 -1.89
CA ALA A 396 9.95 16.49 -3.21
C ALA A 396 9.42 17.76 -3.89
N ASP A 397 9.30 17.73 -5.21
CA ASP A 397 8.65 18.79 -5.99
C ASP A 397 7.12 18.75 -5.77
N ASN A 398 6.72 19.13 -4.56
CA ASN A 398 5.33 19.20 -4.13
C ASN A 398 5.16 20.38 -3.16
N PRO A 399 4.16 21.27 -3.34
CA PRO A 399 3.97 22.47 -2.50
C PRO A 399 3.67 22.14 -1.03
N ARG A 400 3.25 20.92 -0.71
CA ARG A 400 3.00 20.45 0.66
C ARG A 400 4.23 19.85 1.33
N SER A 401 5.35 19.72 0.62
CA SER A 401 6.59 19.17 1.20
C SER A 401 7.11 20.08 2.30
N ALA A 402 7.53 19.48 3.41
CA ALA A 402 8.31 20.17 4.43
C ALA A 402 9.70 20.51 3.87
N THR A 403 10.22 21.66 4.25
CA THR A 403 11.60 22.05 3.91
C THR A 403 12.60 21.31 4.79
N PRO A 404 13.88 21.19 4.37
CA PRO A 404 14.93 20.64 5.22
C PRO A 404 15.01 21.31 6.61
N ASP A 405 14.83 22.63 6.68
CA ASP A 405 14.83 23.37 7.95
C ASP A 405 13.66 22.95 8.85
N GLU A 406 12.44 22.82 8.30
CA GLU A 406 11.26 22.35 9.03
C GLU A 406 11.47 20.91 9.54
N ILE A 407 12.13 20.05 8.74
CA ILE A 407 12.47 18.67 9.16
C ILE A 407 13.50 18.70 10.30
N ARG A 408 14.55 19.50 10.20
CA ARG A 408 15.60 19.64 11.23
C ARG A 408 15.02 20.17 12.54
N GLU A 409 14.14 21.17 12.49
CA GLU A 409 13.44 21.70 13.66
C GLU A 409 12.58 20.61 14.32
N ALA A 410 11.77 19.89 13.53
CA ALA A 410 10.92 18.80 14.03
C ALA A 410 11.75 17.66 14.64
N ALA A 411 12.95 17.38 14.10
CA ALA A 411 13.86 16.32 14.55
C ALA A 411 14.82 16.76 15.66
N SER A 412 14.71 17.98 16.19
CA SER A 412 15.66 18.55 17.16
C SER A 412 15.89 17.71 18.43
N ARG A 413 14.95 16.82 18.74
CA ARG A 413 15.06 15.90 19.90
C ARG A 413 15.90 14.66 19.63
N THR A 414 16.22 14.35 18.39
CA THR A 414 16.94 13.11 18.04
C THR A 414 18.44 13.20 18.26
N ALA A 415 18.99 14.40 18.48
CA ALA A 415 20.41 14.68 18.53
C ALA A 415 21.21 14.15 17.30
N THR A 416 20.52 13.90 16.19
CA THR A 416 21.11 13.41 14.93
C THR A 416 21.55 14.61 14.11
N ASP A 417 22.77 14.54 13.55
CA ASP A 417 23.23 15.52 12.58
C ASP A 417 22.53 15.30 11.24
N ILE A 418 21.92 16.36 10.71
CA ILE A 418 21.08 16.32 9.50
C ILE A 418 21.70 17.23 8.46
N GLU A 419 22.17 16.64 7.36
CA GLU A 419 22.60 17.37 6.18
C GLU A 419 21.41 17.76 5.31
N ASP A 420 21.48 18.92 4.66
CA ASP A 420 20.44 19.40 3.75
C ASP A 420 20.80 19.14 2.29
N ALA A 421 19.79 18.80 1.50
CA ALA A 421 19.89 18.79 0.06
C ALA A 421 18.73 19.58 -0.57
N THR A 422 19.02 20.27 -1.66
CA THR A 422 18.07 21.18 -2.35
C THR A 422 16.92 20.41 -3.01
N ASP A 423 17.19 19.21 -3.48
CA ASP A 423 16.30 18.34 -4.21
C ASP A 423 16.67 16.87 -4.01
N VAL A 424 15.80 15.97 -4.51
CA VAL A 424 15.98 14.53 -4.35
C VAL A 424 17.21 13.99 -5.09
N ALA A 425 17.55 14.56 -6.25
CA ALA A 425 18.72 14.12 -7.02
C ALA A 425 20.02 14.41 -6.26
N SER A 426 20.19 15.64 -5.76
CA SER A 426 21.34 16.04 -4.92
C SER A 426 21.43 15.21 -3.64
N ALA A 427 20.27 14.88 -3.01
CA ALA A 427 20.22 14.03 -1.83
C ALA A 427 20.71 12.61 -2.12
N LEU A 428 20.32 12.01 -3.25
CA LEU A 428 20.74 10.68 -3.67
C LEU A 428 22.24 10.63 -3.98
N ASP A 429 22.79 11.61 -4.68
CA ASP A 429 24.22 11.71 -4.97
C ASP A 429 25.03 11.78 -3.67
N ARG A 430 24.59 12.63 -2.74
CA ARG A 430 25.23 12.77 -1.44
C ARG A 430 25.14 11.49 -0.60
N ALA A 431 23.94 10.88 -0.55
CA ALA A 431 23.71 9.64 0.17
C ALA A 431 24.58 8.47 -0.38
N SER A 432 24.66 8.36 -1.71
CA SER A 432 25.50 7.35 -2.37
C SER A 432 26.97 7.52 -2.02
N SER A 433 27.46 8.76 -2.01
CA SER A 433 28.84 9.09 -1.64
C SER A 433 29.16 8.73 -0.18
N LEU A 434 28.23 9.01 0.76
CA LEU A 434 28.42 8.71 2.18
C LEU A 434 28.32 7.22 2.48
N ALA A 435 27.36 6.54 1.88
CA ALA A 435 27.11 5.11 2.10
C ALA A 435 28.25 4.24 1.53
N GLY A 436 28.80 4.61 0.40
CA GLY A 436 29.80 3.80 -0.32
C GLY A 436 29.26 2.42 -0.74
N PRO A 437 30.11 1.56 -1.30
CA PRO A 437 29.68 0.29 -1.91
C PRO A 437 29.08 -0.73 -0.93
N ARG A 438 29.39 -0.61 0.36
CA ARG A 438 28.90 -1.52 1.43
C ARG A 438 27.76 -0.96 2.26
N GLY A 439 27.46 0.32 2.12
CA GLY A 439 26.35 0.98 2.83
C GLY A 439 24.99 0.68 2.23
N VAL A 440 23.98 1.19 2.89
CA VAL A 440 22.57 1.11 2.48
C VAL A 440 21.98 2.51 2.49
N VAL A 441 21.37 2.90 1.40
CA VAL A 441 20.61 4.15 1.30
C VAL A 441 19.14 3.84 1.45
N VAL A 442 18.50 4.40 2.48
CA VAL A 442 17.07 4.23 2.76
C VAL A 442 16.32 5.50 2.38
N ILE A 443 15.45 5.42 1.39
CA ILE A 443 14.64 6.53 0.90
C ILE A 443 13.23 6.40 1.49
N THR A 444 12.79 7.39 2.30
CA THR A 444 11.52 7.27 3.04
C THR A 444 10.96 8.63 3.51
N GLY A 445 9.81 8.59 4.17
CA GLY A 445 9.10 9.73 4.78
C GLY A 445 7.92 10.23 3.96
N SER A 446 7.88 9.95 2.65
CA SER A 446 6.76 10.33 1.78
C SER A 446 6.76 9.50 0.51
N ILE A 447 5.56 9.20 -0.01
CA ILE A 447 5.41 8.58 -1.33
C ILE A 447 6.01 9.43 -2.45
N TYR A 448 5.98 10.75 -2.32
CA TYR A 448 6.51 11.67 -3.32
C TYR A 448 8.04 11.62 -3.39
N ILE A 449 8.73 11.58 -2.23
CA ILE A 449 10.19 11.41 -2.18
C ILE A 449 10.59 10.08 -2.82
N VAL A 450 9.90 9.01 -2.47
CA VAL A 450 10.16 7.66 -2.99
C VAL A 450 9.93 7.61 -4.51
N GLY A 451 8.82 8.14 -4.99
CA GLY A 451 8.51 8.17 -6.43
C GLY A 451 9.50 9.02 -7.23
N GLU A 452 9.90 10.18 -6.71
CA GLU A 452 10.90 11.04 -7.36
C GLU A 452 12.28 10.38 -7.39
N ALA A 453 12.69 9.73 -6.30
CA ALA A 453 13.94 8.98 -6.23
C ALA A 453 13.95 7.78 -7.20
N MET A 454 12.83 7.05 -7.32
CA MET A 454 12.69 5.97 -8.31
C MET A 454 12.84 6.51 -9.74
N ARG A 455 12.24 7.66 -10.05
CA ARG A 455 12.39 8.31 -11.36
C ARG A 455 13.82 8.71 -11.65
N VAL A 456 14.52 9.33 -10.68
CA VAL A 456 15.93 9.74 -10.81
C VAL A 456 16.83 8.53 -11.05
N LEU A 457 16.63 7.44 -10.33
CA LEU A 457 17.43 6.22 -10.44
C LEU A 457 16.96 5.27 -11.57
N GLY A 458 15.96 5.66 -12.35
CA GLY A 458 15.43 4.83 -13.46
C GLY A 458 14.79 3.51 -13.01
N VAL A 459 14.33 3.43 -11.77
CA VAL A 459 13.68 2.24 -11.21
C VAL A 459 12.26 2.12 -11.80
N LYS A 460 11.96 0.98 -12.40
CA LYS A 460 10.60 0.69 -12.92
C LYS A 460 9.64 0.41 -11.78
N VAL A 461 8.45 1.01 -11.86
CA VAL A 461 7.34 0.87 -10.92
C VAL A 461 6.34 -0.18 -11.37
#